data_9e20d57e86a521c919c997e34bb0e62b
#
_entry.id   9e20d57e86a521c919c997e34bb0e62b
#
_cell.length_a   1.000
_cell.length_b   1.000
_cell.length_c   1.000
_cell.angle_alpha   90.00
_cell.angle_beta   90.00
_cell.angle_gamma   90.00
#
_symmetry.space_group_name_H-M   'P 1'
#
loop_
_entity.id
_entity.type
_entity.pdbx_description
1 polymer ?
#
loop_
_entity_poly.entity_id
_entity_poly.type
_entity_poly.pdbx_seq_one_letter_code
_entity_poly.pdbx_strand_id
1 'polypeptide(L)'
;MTVALLWWLLTTLLGWAAWPWARLLFAHAPGRGWAAGRLLGLVLAAYLYWLTSSMGLFPAGRALAIAVCAACLVAGSAAWWRLLRSAPHALRAMCREILTVELLFAGSLALYLFFRGGTPAIRHTEGPMDLAMLSATLRSTSMPPADPWLAGESVSYYYGGYLLVGLLARVTATPAPTAYNLGLGLYAAFTAIGTYGALHAMLSPRGISRKGRAFAILGALFTVGCSNGEPLLEFLHARLGIATLARWSGVPGLAEAPVTGRWLPEGIWWWRASRIATDISLGGRSGTLITEFPTFGFLLGDLHPHLMGLPFLALGVAVAIELLARSRQGGRPHAALALAVLPLGYAGMVNTWDLPVIIALIGVAWGLGRWAYTRRPWRSLLETAL
;
A
#
# COMPACT_ATOMS: atom_id res chain seq x y z
N MET A 1 6.06 -5.31 -21.51
CA MET A 1 5.56 -6.57 -20.91
C MET A 1 6.65 -7.31 -20.12
N THR A 2 7.81 -7.58 -20.68
CA THR A 2 8.91 -8.32 -20.01
C THR A 2 9.32 -7.70 -18.66
N VAL A 3 9.51 -6.39 -18.59
CA VAL A 3 9.92 -5.70 -17.34
C VAL A 3 8.85 -5.80 -16.24
N ALA A 4 7.56 -5.70 -16.58
CA ALA A 4 6.48 -5.86 -15.61
C ALA A 4 6.47 -7.28 -15.00
N LEU A 5 6.73 -8.31 -15.83
CA LEU A 5 6.88 -9.69 -15.33
C LEU A 5 8.12 -9.85 -14.43
N LEU A 6 9.23 -9.18 -14.74
CA LEU A 6 10.41 -9.19 -13.86
C LEU A 6 10.11 -8.52 -12.50
N TRP A 7 9.36 -7.42 -12.47
CA TRP A 7 8.97 -6.76 -11.24
C TRP A 7 8.00 -7.62 -10.43
N TRP A 8 7.01 -8.23 -11.10
CA TRP A 8 6.11 -9.19 -10.46
C TRP A 8 6.90 -10.37 -9.85
N LEU A 9 7.84 -10.96 -10.60
CA LEU A 9 8.65 -12.07 -10.12
C LEU A 9 9.55 -11.67 -8.95
N LEU A 10 10.25 -10.53 -9.06
CA LEU A 10 11.16 -10.07 -8.01
C LEU A 10 10.41 -9.78 -6.70
N THR A 11 9.27 -9.10 -6.78
CA THR A 11 8.44 -8.83 -5.60
C THR A 11 7.83 -10.11 -5.03
N THR A 12 7.51 -11.12 -5.88
CA THR A 12 7.07 -12.44 -5.44
C THR A 12 8.18 -13.14 -4.66
N LEU A 13 9.40 -13.19 -5.21
CA LEU A 13 10.53 -13.85 -4.57
C LEU A 13 10.89 -13.19 -3.24
N LEU A 14 10.93 -11.85 -3.18
CA LEU A 14 11.15 -11.11 -1.94
C LEU A 14 10.03 -11.38 -0.92
N GLY A 15 8.78 -11.45 -1.37
CA GLY A 15 7.64 -11.79 -0.53
C GLY A 15 7.71 -13.20 0.04
N TRP A 16 8.10 -14.16 -0.77
CA TRP A 16 8.37 -15.53 -0.33
C TRP A 16 9.49 -15.56 0.72
N ALA A 17 10.58 -14.87 0.46
CA ALA A 17 11.70 -14.78 1.40
C ALA A 17 11.28 -14.19 2.76
N ALA A 18 10.42 -13.17 2.75
CA ALA A 18 9.95 -12.50 3.96
C ALA A 18 8.81 -13.23 4.69
N TRP A 19 8.08 -14.13 4.04
CA TRP A 19 6.90 -14.74 4.66
C TRP A 19 7.17 -15.55 5.95
N PRO A 20 8.26 -16.30 6.13
CA PRO A 20 8.56 -16.94 7.40
C PRO A 20 8.60 -15.97 8.59
N TRP A 21 9.01 -14.73 8.35
CA TRP A 21 9.03 -13.63 9.32
C TRP A 21 7.65 -12.99 9.47
N ALA A 22 6.96 -12.71 8.35
CA ALA A 22 5.59 -12.20 8.35
C ALA A 22 4.64 -13.11 9.14
N ARG A 23 4.81 -14.43 9.06
CA ARG A 23 4.05 -15.40 9.81
C ARG A 23 4.22 -15.28 11.33
N LEU A 24 5.37 -14.85 11.81
CA LEU A 24 5.59 -14.59 13.24
C LEU A 24 4.87 -13.34 13.68
N LEU A 25 4.85 -12.30 12.82
CA LEU A 25 4.09 -11.08 13.07
C LEU A 25 2.58 -11.35 13.06
N PHE A 26 2.07 -12.06 12.06
CA PHE A 26 0.63 -12.30 11.83
C PHE A 26 0.21 -13.71 12.21
N ALA A 27 0.48 -14.12 13.46
CA ALA A 27 0.21 -15.48 13.92
C ALA A 27 -1.29 -15.83 14.02
N HIS A 28 -2.17 -14.83 14.20
CA HIS A 28 -3.61 -15.01 14.34
C HIS A 28 -4.38 -14.71 13.06
N ALA A 29 -3.77 -14.02 12.09
CA ALA A 29 -4.40 -13.73 10.81
C ALA A 29 -4.61 -14.99 9.96
N PRO A 30 -5.73 -15.11 9.20
CA PRO A 30 -6.05 -16.30 8.39
C PRO A 30 -4.94 -16.69 7.40
N GLY A 31 -4.34 -15.70 6.74
CA GLY A 31 -3.25 -15.88 5.77
C GLY A 31 -1.86 -15.85 6.38
N ARG A 32 -1.75 -15.78 7.70
CA ARG A 32 -0.48 -15.69 8.42
C ARG A 32 0.52 -14.73 7.77
N GLY A 33 0.05 -13.55 7.38
CA GLY A 33 0.87 -12.49 6.79
C GLY A 33 1.25 -12.67 5.33
N TRP A 34 0.65 -13.63 4.58
CA TRP A 34 0.96 -13.80 3.16
C TRP A 34 0.71 -12.53 2.35
N ALA A 35 -0.42 -11.85 2.58
CA ALA A 35 -0.76 -10.60 1.93
C ALA A 35 0.24 -9.46 2.20
N ALA A 36 0.90 -9.47 3.37
CA ALA A 36 1.93 -8.48 3.71
C ALA A 36 3.33 -8.86 3.19
N GLY A 37 3.57 -10.14 2.87
CA GLY A 37 4.90 -10.67 2.59
C GLY A 37 5.65 -9.91 1.50
N ARG A 38 4.99 -9.57 0.39
CA ARG A 38 5.61 -8.83 -0.73
C ARG A 38 6.10 -7.44 -0.32
N LEU A 39 5.27 -6.68 0.40
CA LEU A 39 5.63 -5.36 0.90
C LEU A 39 6.76 -5.46 1.93
N LEU A 40 6.66 -6.39 2.89
CA LEU A 40 7.68 -6.61 3.91
C LEU A 40 9.03 -6.99 3.31
N GLY A 41 9.05 -7.87 2.32
CA GLY A 41 10.28 -8.27 1.64
C GLY A 41 10.94 -7.14 0.87
N LEU A 42 10.14 -6.34 0.16
CA LEU A 42 10.63 -5.19 -0.58
C LEU A 42 11.14 -4.10 0.37
N VAL A 43 10.41 -3.81 1.45
CA VAL A 43 10.82 -2.85 2.49
C VAL A 43 12.13 -3.27 3.15
N LEU A 44 12.28 -4.55 3.51
CA LEU A 44 13.52 -5.05 4.11
C LEU A 44 14.72 -4.86 3.16
N ALA A 45 14.56 -5.23 1.89
CA ALA A 45 15.62 -5.05 0.90
C ALA A 45 15.94 -3.55 0.68
N ALA A 46 14.94 -2.69 0.57
CA ALA A 46 15.13 -1.26 0.39
C ALA A 46 15.77 -0.59 1.61
N TYR A 47 15.39 -1.01 2.82
CA TYR A 47 16.00 -0.52 4.05
C TYR A 47 17.47 -0.91 4.15
N LEU A 48 17.82 -2.15 3.86
CA LEU A 48 19.22 -2.60 3.85
C LEU A 48 20.03 -1.87 2.78
N TYR A 49 19.46 -1.67 1.60
CA TYR A 49 20.08 -0.87 0.54
C TYR A 49 20.33 0.57 1.00
N TRP A 50 19.31 1.20 1.58
CA TRP A 50 19.39 2.56 2.11
C TRP A 50 20.41 2.66 3.22
N LEU A 51 20.37 1.79 4.21
CA LEU A 51 21.24 1.80 5.38
C LEU A 51 22.72 1.67 4.97
N THR A 52 23.04 0.66 4.16
CA THR A 52 24.42 0.41 3.72
C THR A 52 24.99 1.56 2.90
N SER A 53 24.17 2.21 2.09
CA SER A 53 24.56 3.35 1.27
C SER A 53 24.66 4.64 2.11
N SER A 54 23.75 4.87 3.07
CA SER A 54 23.78 6.02 3.97
C SER A 54 24.99 6.00 4.91
N MET A 55 25.43 4.80 5.31
CA MET A 55 26.65 4.61 6.11
C MET A 55 27.95 4.71 5.29
N GLY A 56 27.86 4.93 3.97
CA GLY A 56 29.01 4.98 3.09
C GLY A 56 29.75 3.65 2.90
N LEU A 57 29.15 2.52 3.30
CA LEU A 57 29.78 1.20 3.19
C LEU A 57 29.87 0.74 1.73
N PHE A 58 28.84 1.05 0.94
CA PHE A 58 28.78 0.74 -0.49
C PHE A 58 28.05 1.88 -1.22
N PRO A 59 28.47 2.22 -2.47
CA PRO A 59 27.76 3.21 -3.26
C PRO A 59 26.38 2.72 -3.64
N ALA A 60 25.40 3.64 -3.63
CA ALA A 60 24.05 3.37 -4.09
C ALA A 60 24.06 3.07 -5.59
N GLY A 61 23.99 1.81 -5.97
CA GLY A 61 24.08 1.36 -7.34
C GLY A 61 23.38 0.03 -7.59
N ARG A 62 23.42 -0.42 -8.86
CA ARG A 62 22.82 -1.68 -9.28
C ARG A 62 23.43 -2.89 -8.57
N ALA A 63 24.74 -2.90 -8.39
CA ALA A 63 25.44 -4.00 -7.73
C ALA A 63 24.95 -4.18 -6.29
N LEU A 64 24.85 -3.08 -5.51
CA LEU A 64 24.31 -3.12 -4.17
C LEU A 64 22.84 -3.56 -4.15
N ALA A 65 22.02 -3.05 -5.09
CA ALA A 65 20.61 -3.44 -5.20
C ALA A 65 20.46 -4.96 -5.42
N ILE A 66 21.24 -5.54 -6.31
CA ILE A 66 21.26 -6.99 -6.54
C ILE A 66 21.76 -7.74 -5.30
N ALA A 67 22.84 -7.26 -4.67
CA ALA A 67 23.43 -7.91 -3.51
C ALA A 67 22.47 -7.96 -2.32
N VAL A 68 21.77 -6.88 -2.00
CA VAL A 68 20.80 -6.86 -0.89
C VAL A 68 19.58 -7.73 -1.18
N CYS A 69 19.07 -7.73 -2.43
CA CYS A 69 17.99 -8.63 -2.80
C CYS A 69 18.43 -10.10 -2.68
N ALA A 70 19.63 -10.46 -3.16
CA ALA A 70 20.18 -11.80 -3.02
C ALA A 70 20.38 -12.19 -1.56
N ALA A 71 20.88 -11.30 -0.72
CA ALA A 71 21.03 -11.54 0.72
C ALA A 71 19.66 -11.82 1.39
N CYS A 72 18.62 -11.05 1.06
CA CYS A 72 17.26 -11.31 1.53
C CYS A 72 16.75 -12.68 1.09
N LEU A 73 16.99 -13.07 -0.16
CA LEU A 73 16.58 -14.37 -0.69
C LEU A 73 17.31 -15.53 0.01
N VAL A 74 18.61 -15.40 0.25
CA VAL A 74 19.40 -16.42 0.97
C VAL A 74 18.91 -16.55 2.42
N ALA A 75 18.74 -15.43 3.13
CA ALA A 75 18.23 -15.43 4.50
C ALA A 75 16.81 -16.02 4.58
N GLY A 76 15.95 -15.65 3.63
CA GLY A 76 14.61 -16.20 3.49
C GLY A 76 14.62 -17.70 3.23
N SER A 77 15.48 -18.18 2.34
CA SER A 77 15.63 -19.62 2.05
C SER A 77 16.05 -20.42 3.28
N ALA A 78 16.97 -19.89 4.10
CA ALA A 78 17.35 -20.50 5.38
C ALA A 78 16.16 -20.53 6.38
N ALA A 79 15.36 -19.49 6.42
CA ALA A 79 14.14 -19.45 7.25
C ALA A 79 13.08 -20.45 6.76
N TRP A 80 12.91 -20.59 5.44
CA TRP A 80 12.04 -21.59 4.82
C TRP A 80 12.47 -23.02 5.14
N TRP A 81 13.76 -23.31 5.03
CA TRP A 81 14.32 -24.61 5.38
C TRP A 81 13.94 -25.02 6.81
N ARG A 82 14.09 -24.09 7.78
CA ARG A 82 13.71 -24.34 9.18
C ARG A 82 12.20 -24.55 9.32
N LEU A 83 11.39 -23.72 8.63
CA LEU A 83 9.94 -23.81 8.68
C LEU A 83 9.42 -25.12 8.11
N LEU A 84 9.90 -25.55 6.94
CA LEU A 84 9.44 -26.79 6.30
C LEU A 84 9.80 -28.03 7.12
N ARG A 85 10.91 -28.01 7.84
CA ARG A 85 11.27 -29.08 8.79
C ARG A 85 10.30 -29.16 9.98
N SER A 86 9.83 -28.01 10.47
CA SER A 86 8.94 -27.95 11.64
C SER A 86 7.46 -28.04 11.31
N ALA A 87 7.04 -27.64 10.10
CA ALA A 87 5.65 -27.58 9.68
C ALA A 87 5.48 -27.89 8.17
N PRO A 88 5.68 -29.14 7.74
CA PRO A 88 5.70 -29.50 6.30
C PRO A 88 4.37 -29.28 5.57
N HIS A 89 3.25 -29.23 6.30
CA HIS A 89 1.92 -29.03 5.71
C HIS A 89 1.44 -27.58 5.74
N ALA A 90 2.26 -26.64 6.22
CA ALA A 90 1.85 -25.23 6.40
C ALA A 90 1.34 -24.58 5.11
N LEU A 91 1.94 -24.87 3.96
CA LEU A 91 1.54 -24.33 2.66
C LEU A 91 0.25 -24.93 2.14
N ARG A 92 0.03 -26.25 2.30
CA ARG A 92 -1.18 -26.91 1.79
C ARG A 92 -2.45 -26.33 2.42
N ALA A 93 -2.39 -26.01 3.73
CA ALA A 93 -3.50 -25.40 4.45
C ALA A 93 -3.83 -23.98 3.94
N MET A 94 -2.88 -23.34 3.26
CA MET A 94 -3.00 -21.94 2.81
C MET A 94 -3.17 -21.79 1.30
N CYS A 95 -3.23 -22.87 0.51
CA CYS A 95 -3.27 -22.78 -0.97
C CYS A 95 -4.32 -21.79 -1.50
N ARG A 96 -5.53 -21.81 -0.93
CA ARG A 96 -6.61 -20.90 -1.36
C ARG A 96 -6.32 -19.44 -1.01
N GLU A 97 -5.69 -19.19 0.12
CA GLU A 97 -5.29 -17.85 0.55
C GLU A 97 -4.18 -17.31 -0.34
N ILE A 98 -3.16 -18.13 -0.58
CA ILE A 98 -2.07 -17.82 -1.49
C ILE A 98 -2.63 -17.45 -2.87
N LEU A 99 -3.46 -18.33 -3.45
CA LEU A 99 -4.06 -18.10 -4.77
C LEU A 99 -4.88 -16.79 -4.80
N THR A 100 -5.68 -16.52 -3.76
CA THR A 100 -6.49 -15.29 -3.68
C THR A 100 -5.60 -14.05 -3.71
N VAL A 101 -4.54 -14.02 -2.89
CA VAL A 101 -3.60 -12.89 -2.83
C VAL A 101 -2.86 -12.72 -4.15
N GLU A 102 -2.40 -13.82 -4.76
CA GLU A 102 -1.70 -13.78 -6.04
C GLU A 102 -2.59 -13.26 -7.18
N LEU A 103 -3.85 -13.69 -7.23
CA LEU A 103 -4.81 -13.23 -8.24
C LEU A 103 -5.18 -11.75 -8.03
N LEU A 104 -5.39 -11.31 -6.78
CA LEU A 104 -5.64 -9.90 -6.47
C LEU A 104 -4.45 -9.03 -6.85
N PHE A 105 -3.23 -9.47 -6.52
CA PHE A 105 -2.02 -8.73 -6.87
C PHE A 105 -1.84 -8.62 -8.38
N ALA A 106 -1.85 -9.77 -9.08
CA ALA A 106 -1.65 -9.81 -10.53
C ALA A 106 -2.77 -9.06 -11.28
N GLY A 107 -4.03 -9.23 -10.85
CA GLY A 107 -5.17 -8.56 -11.46
C GLY A 107 -5.12 -7.04 -11.27
N SER A 108 -4.81 -6.54 -10.07
CA SER A 108 -4.68 -5.10 -9.80
C SER A 108 -3.48 -4.50 -10.55
N LEU A 109 -2.34 -5.19 -10.54
CA LEU A 109 -1.17 -4.78 -11.31
C LEU A 109 -1.49 -4.66 -12.80
N ALA A 110 -2.09 -5.70 -13.39
CA ALA A 110 -2.44 -5.74 -14.80
C ALA A 110 -3.46 -4.64 -15.17
N LEU A 111 -4.48 -4.42 -14.32
CA LEU A 111 -5.50 -3.39 -14.53
C LEU A 111 -4.86 -1.99 -14.64
N TYR A 112 -4.02 -1.62 -13.68
CA TYR A 112 -3.42 -0.29 -13.68
C TYR A 112 -2.32 -0.14 -14.73
N LEU A 113 -1.58 -1.20 -15.06
CA LEU A 113 -0.66 -1.17 -16.19
C LEU A 113 -1.40 -1.05 -17.54
N PHE A 114 -2.59 -1.59 -17.65
CA PHE A 114 -3.45 -1.39 -18.83
C PHE A 114 -3.84 0.08 -18.98
N PHE A 115 -4.33 0.74 -17.91
CA PHE A 115 -4.65 2.16 -17.95
C PHE A 115 -3.40 3.02 -18.25
N ARG A 116 -2.28 2.74 -17.59
CA ARG A 116 -1.02 3.46 -17.84
C ARG A 116 -0.44 3.20 -19.23
N GLY A 117 -0.69 2.03 -19.82
CA GLY A 117 -0.33 1.72 -21.22
C GLY A 117 -1.06 2.59 -22.23
N GLY A 118 -2.32 2.95 -21.95
CA GLY A 118 -3.10 3.88 -22.77
C GLY A 118 -2.69 5.35 -22.62
N THR A 119 -2.21 5.75 -21.42
CA THR A 119 -1.83 7.14 -21.11
C THR A 119 -0.51 7.20 -20.34
N PRO A 120 0.63 6.81 -20.95
CA PRO A 120 1.90 6.68 -20.22
C PRO A 120 2.58 8.02 -19.91
N ALA A 121 2.06 9.12 -20.41
CA ALA A 121 2.64 10.45 -20.25
C ALA A 121 2.56 10.91 -18.77
N ILE A 122 3.65 11.48 -18.27
CA ILE A 122 3.80 12.01 -16.91
C ILE A 122 3.76 13.53 -17.02
N ARG A 123 2.56 14.12 -17.05
CA ARG A 123 2.36 15.55 -17.40
C ARG A 123 1.46 16.30 -16.44
N HIS A 124 0.66 15.60 -15.62
CA HIS A 124 -0.40 16.21 -14.84
C HIS A 124 0.00 16.33 -13.39
N THR A 125 -0.58 17.31 -12.72
CA THR A 125 -0.46 17.54 -11.28
C THR A 125 1.01 17.53 -10.81
N GLU A 126 1.38 16.73 -9.84
CA GLU A 126 2.72 16.65 -9.27
C GLU A 126 3.60 15.59 -9.96
N GLY A 127 3.08 14.88 -10.97
CA GLY A 127 3.79 13.82 -11.69
C GLY A 127 5.20 14.18 -12.18
N PRO A 128 5.46 15.40 -12.75
CA PRO A 128 6.82 15.81 -13.10
C PRO A 128 7.76 15.93 -11.88
N MET A 129 7.26 16.41 -10.73
CA MET A 129 8.00 16.47 -9.47
C MET A 129 8.32 15.05 -8.98
N ASP A 130 7.34 14.18 -8.94
CA ASP A 130 7.49 12.79 -8.52
C ASP A 130 8.49 12.03 -9.40
N LEU A 131 8.46 12.29 -10.72
CA LEU A 131 9.45 11.74 -11.65
C LEU A 131 10.85 12.27 -11.38
N ALA A 132 10.98 13.56 -11.01
CA ALA A 132 12.27 14.15 -10.64
C ALA A 132 12.81 13.49 -9.36
N MET A 133 11.97 13.25 -8.34
CA MET A 133 12.33 12.54 -7.11
C MET A 133 12.78 11.09 -7.38
N LEU A 134 12.04 10.35 -8.18
CA LEU A 134 12.43 9.01 -8.61
C LEU A 134 13.75 9.03 -9.39
N SER A 135 13.92 9.99 -10.29
CA SER A 135 15.14 10.15 -11.09
C SER A 135 16.34 10.53 -10.23
N ALA A 136 16.17 11.39 -9.22
CA ALA A 136 17.19 11.72 -8.25
C ALA A 136 17.62 10.47 -7.46
N THR A 137 16.64 9.70 -6.96
CA THR A 137 16.88 8.42 -6.28
C THR A 137 17.68 7.44 -7.16
N LEU A 138 17.41 7.40 -8.45
CA LEU A 138 18.11 6.52 -9.40
C LEU A 138 19.50 7.02 -9.81
N ARG A 139 19.77 8.32 -9.76
CA ARG A 139 21.09 8.90 -10.14
C ARG A 139 22.06 8.99 -8.97
N SER A 140 21.55 9.16 -7.75
CA SER A 140 22.38 9.32 -6.58
C SER A 140 23.21 8.07 -6.29
N THR A 141 24.47 8.27 -5.93
CA THR A 141 25.44 7.23 -5.54
C THR A 141 25.54 7.08 -4.03
N SER A 142 24.85 7.93 -3.26
CA SER A 142 24.71 7.89 -1.81
C SER A 142 23.26 8.08 -1.41
N MET A 143 22.92 7.82 -0.13
CA MET A 143 21.62 8.11 0.47
C MET A 143 21.82 9.03 1.67
N PRO A 144 20.94 10.03 1.90
CA PRO A 144 19.77 10.41 1.07
C PRO A 144 20.14 10.83 -0.36
N PRO A 145 19.17 10.77 -1.31
CA PRO A 145 19.42 11.21 -2.69
C PRO A 145 19.77 12.70 -2.76
N ALA A 146 20.52 13.11 -3.78
CA ALA A 146 20.73 14.53 -4.08
C ALA A 146 19.40 15.21 -4.47
N ASP A 147 19.18 16.42 -3.96
CA ASP A 147 17.97 17.19 -4.26
C ASP A 147 17.95 17.62 -5.74
N PRO A 148 16.87 17.36 -6.51
CA PRO A 148 16.80 17.72 -7.91
C PRO A 148 16.62 19.23 -8.18
N TRP A 149 16.26 20.04 -7.16
CA TRP A 149 16.06 21.48 -7.27
C TRP A 149 17.14 22.28 -6.56
N LEU A 150 17.69 21.76 -5.44
CA LEU A 150 18.69 22.47 -4.64
C LEU A 150 20.06 21.78 -4.79
N ALA A 151 20.87 22.32 -5.68
CA ALA A 151 22.18 21.75 -6.01
C ALA A 151 23.11 21.72 -4.77
N GLY A 152 23.73 20.57 -4.54
CA GLY A 152 24.64 20.35 -3.43
C GLY A 152 23.98 19.86 -2.14
N GLU A 153 22.65 19.88 -2.07
CA GLU A 153 21.91 19.44 -0.90
C GLU A 153 21.28 18.04 -1.10
N SER A 154 20.92 17.43 -0.01
CA SER A 154 20.16 16.19 0.00
C SER A 154 18.67 16.47 0.04
N VAL A 155 17.87 15.57 -0.56
CA VAL A 155 16.40 15.65 -0.54
C VAL A 155 15.90 15.77 0.91
N SER A 156 15.13 16.84 1.16
CA SER A 156 14.40 17.09 2.41
C SER A 156 12.90 16.86 2.20
N TYR A 157 12.54 15.72 1.64
CA TYR A 157 11.17 15.31 1.34
C TYR A 157 11.02 13.79 1.49
N TYR A 158 9.81 13.27 1.40
CA TYR A 158 9.52 11.84 1.45
C TYR A 158 10.09 11.14 0.23
N TYR A 159 11.10 10.31 0.37
CA TYR A 159 11.68 9.56 -0.75
C TYR A 159 11.63 8.05 -0.58
N GLY A 160 11.11 7.55 0.55
CA GLY A 160 11.03 6.12 0.83
C GLY A 160 10.19 5.35 -0.21
N GLY A 161 9.08 5.94 -0.68
CA GLY A 161 8.25 5.35 -1.72
C GLY A 161 8.99 5.24 -3.06
N TYR A 162 9.68 6.30 -3.48
CA TYR A 162 10.51 6.30 -4.68
C TYR A 162 11.71 5.35 -4.56
N LEU A 163 12.22 5.15 -3.34
CA LEU A 163 13.31 4.20 -3.09
C LEU A 163 12.87 2.75 -3.32
N LEU A 164 11.64 2.37 -2.95
CA LEU A 164 11.09 1.04 -3.25
C LEU A 164 11.03 0.78 -4.76
N VAL A 165 10.49 1.75 -5.49
CA VAL A 165 10.43 1.73 -6.97
C VAL A 165 11.84 1.74 -7.57
N GLY A 166 12.71 2.59 -7.04
CA GLY A 166 14.09 2.74 -7.46
C GLY A 166 14.93 1.48 -7.27
N LEU A 167 14.73 0.74 -6.18
CA LEU A 167 15.40 -0.55 -5.96
C LEU A 167 15.07 -1.55 -7.06
N LEU A 168 13.78 -1.72 -7.38
CA LEU A 168 13.33 -2.60 -8.46
C LEU A 168 13.87 -2.14 -9.81
N ALA A 169 13.82 -0.83 -10.07
CA ALA A 169 14.33 -0.26 -11.31
C ALA A 169 15.85 -0.47 -11.47
N ARG A 170 16.64 -0.36 -10.39
CA ARG A 170 18.08 -0.64 -10.41
C ARG A 170 18.38 -2.10 -10.69
N VAL A 171 17.68 -3.04 -10.02
CA VAL A 171 17.87 -4.47 -10.24
C VAL A 171 17.60 -4.85 -11.70
N THR A 172 16.51 -4.32 -12.26
CA THR A 172 16.03 -4.67 -13.60
C THR A 172 16.53 -3.74 -14.71
N ALA A 173 17.36 -2.74 -14.39
CA ALA A 173 17.83 -1.70 -15.31
C ALA A 173 16.69 -0.95 -16.02
N THR A 174 15.60 -0.66 -15.30
CA THR A 174 14.42 0.02 -15.86
C THR A 174 14.61 1.54 -15.82
N PRO A 175 14.40 2.26 -16.94
CA PRO A 175 14.46 3.72 -16.97
C PRO A 175 13.38 4.37 -16.07
N ALA A 176 13.68 5.56 -15.51
CA ALA A 176 12.80 6.26 -14.56
C ALA A 176 11.35 6.44 -15.06
N PRO A 177 11.06 6.88 -16.31
CA PRO A 177 9.68 7.03 -16.77
C PRO A 177 8.90 5.71 -16.82
N THR A 178 9.57 4.61 -17.20
CA THR A 178 8.97 3.28 -17.19
C THR A 178 8.76 2.79 -15.74
N ALA A 179 9.75 3.01 -14.87
CA ALA A 179 9.68 2.66 -13.45
C ALA A 179 8.56 3.42 -12.74
N TYR A 180 8.32 4.69 -13.08
CA TYR A 180 7.21 5.49 -12.57
C TYR A 180 5.86 4.82 -12.87
N ASN A 181 5.62 4.49 -14.13
CA ASN A 181 4.36 3.86 -14.55
C ASN A 181 4.18 2.45 -13.96
N LEU A 182 5.26 1.67 -13.86
CA LEU A 182 5.23 0.37 -13.17
C LEU A 182 4.98 0.52 -11.68
N GLY A 183 5.54 1.56 -11.06
CA GLY A 183 5.35 1.90 -9.65
C GLY A 183 3.88 2.13 -9.30
N LEU A 184 3.15 2.88 -10.13
CA LEU A 184 1.70 3.10 -9.94
C LEU A 184 0.93 1.78 -9.89
N GLY A 185 1.14 0.90 -10.86
CA GLY A 185 0.51 -0.43 -10.86
C GLY A 185 0.92 -1.27 -9.65
N LEU A 186 2.17 -1.19 -9.26
CA LEU A 186 2.71 -1.91 -8.10
C LEU A 186 2.05 -1.45 -6.78
N TYR A 187 1.93 -0.14 -6.56
CA TYR A 187 1.29 0.40 -5.36
C TYR A 187 -0.20 0.11 -5.32
N ALA A 188 -0.90 0.13 -6.47
CA ALA A 188 -2.28 -0.33 -6.54
C ALA A 188 -2.42 -1.80 -6.14
N ALA A 189 -1.52 -2.65 -6.63
CA ALA A 189 -1.51 -4.08 -6.28
C ALA A 189 -1.18 -4.30 -4.80
N PHE A 190 -0.23 -3.59 -4.22
CA PHE A 190 0.06 -3.63 -2.78
C PHE A 190 -1.12 -3.14 -1.94
N THR A 191 -1.80 -2.07 -2.36
CA THR A 191 -3.00 -1.56 -1.70
C THR A 191 -4.11 -2.60 -1.70
N ALA A 192 -4.35 -3.25 -2.83
CA ALA A 192 -5.37 -4.29 -2.95
C ALA A 192 -5.11 -5.47 -2.00
N ILE A 193 -3.90 -6.05 -2.03
CA ILE A 193 -3.58 -7.20 -1.16
C ILE A 193 -3.46 -6.81 0.32
N GLY A 194 -2.97 -5.61 0.64
CA GLY A 194 -2.90 -5.08 2.00
C GLY A 194 -4.30 -4.91 2.60
N THR A 195 -5.21 -4.27 1.86
CA THR A 195 -6.63 -4.11 2.24
C THR A 195 -7.32 -5.46 2.40
N TYR A 196 -7.11 -6.38 1.45
CA TYR A 196 -7.62 -7.75 1.56
C TYR A 196 -7.14 -8.41 2.85
N GLY A 197 -5.85 -8.37 3.13
CA GLY A 197 -5.26 -9.01 4.32
C GLY A 197 -5.83 -8.46 5.63
N ALA A 198 -5.96 -7.14 5.74
CA ALA A 198 -6.53 -6.46 6.90
C ALA A 198 -8.03 -6.83 7.09
N LEU A 199 -8.83 -6.71 6.03
CA LEU A 199 -10.26 -7.06 6.08
C LEU A 199 -10.47 -8.55 6.36
N HIS A 200 -9.69 -9.45 5.74
CA HIS A 200 -9.83 -10.88 5.99
C HIS A 200 -9.49 -11.25 7.45
N ALA A 201 -8.46 -10.61 8.03
CA ALA A 201 -8.16 -10.80 9.45
C ALA A 201 -9.28 -10.28 10.35
N MET A 202 -9.87 -9.13 10.04
CA MET A 202 -10.98 -8.54 10.79
C MET A 202 -12.26 -9.38 10.71
N LEU A 203 -12.60 -9.86 9.51
CA LEU A 203 -13.84 -10.60 9.24
C LEU A 203 -13.76 -12.10 9.55
N SER A 204 -12.57 -12.59 9.91
CA SER A 204 -12.32 -14.00 10.19
C SER A 204 -11.57 -14.22 11.52
N PRO A 205 -12.04 -13.67 12.65
CA PRO A 205 -11.29 -13.67 13.92
C PRO A 205 -11.15 -15.05 14.55
N ARG A 206 -11.94 -16.04 14.10
CA ARG A 206 -11.90 -17.44 14.56
C ARG A 206 -11.28 -18.41 13.57
N GLY A 207 -10.54 -17.90 12.57
CA GLY A 207 -9.94 -18.69 11.52
C GLY A 207 -10.54 -18.42 10.14
N ILE A 208 -10.15 -19.21 9.14
CA ILE A 208 -10.52 -18.97 7.74
C ILE A 208 -12.03 -19.09 7.52
N SER A 209 -12.68 -18.00 7.14
CA SER A 209 -14.09 -17.91 6.77
C SER A 209 -14.27 -17.70 5.27
N ARG A 210 -15.12 -18.51 4.63
CA ARG A 210 -15.46 -18.31 3.19
C ARG A 210 -16.16 -16.98 2.96
N LYS A 211 -17.11 -16.59 3.83
CA LYS A 211 -17.81 -15.31 3.76
C LYS A 211 -16.83 -14.14 4.04
N GLY A 212 -16.03 -14.27 5.10
CA GLY A 212 -15.01 -13.26 5.42
C GLY A 212 -14.03 -13.02 4.26
N ARG A 213 -13.59 -14.07 3.58
CA ARG A 213 -12.76 -13.96 2.37
C ARG A 213 -13.48 -13.25 1.22
N ALA A 214 -14.73 -13.61 0.94
CA ALA A 214 -15.49 -12.99 -0.15
C ALA A 214 -15.68 -11.48 0.09
N PHE A 215 -16.06 -11.07 1.30
CA PHE A 215 -16.18 -9.66 1.65
C PHE A 215 -14.83 -8.93 1.66
N ALA A 216 -13.74 -9.58 2.06
CA ALA A 216 -12.41 -9.00 1.98
C ALA A 216 -11.96 -8.77 0.53
N ILE A 217 -12.26 -9.70 -0.38
CA ILE A 217 -12.03 -9.51 -1.83
C ILE A 217 -12.84 -8.33 -2.35
N LEU A 218 -14.14 -8.26 -2.03
CA LEU A 218 -15.00 -7.15 -2.45
C LEU A 218 -14.47 -5.81 -1.92
N GLY A 219 -14.05 -5.75 -0.65
CA GLY A 219 -13.48 -4.54 -0.06
C GLY A 219 -12.17 -4.11 -0.73
N ALA A 220 -11.30 -5.05 -1.06
CA ALA A 220 -10.07 -4.76 -1.79
C ALA A 220 -10.35 -4.22 -3.19
N LEU A 221 -11.26 -4.88 -3.94
CA LEU A 221 -11.67 -4.44 -5.27
C LEU A 221 -12.39 -3.07 -5.23
N PHE A 222 -13.21 -2.84 -4.19
CA PHE A 222 -13.84 -1.54 -3.99
C PHE A 222 -12.81 -0.44 -3.75
N THR A 223 -11.81 -0.70 -2.90
CA THR A 223 -10.75 0.28 -2.56
C THR A 223 -9.96 0.72 -3.80
N VAL A 224 -9.55 -0.22 -4.64
CA VAL A 224 -8.74 0.10 -5.82
C VAL A 224 -9.55 0.31 -7.11
N GLY A 225 -10.85 -0.02 -7.12
CA GLY A 225 -11.69 0.05 -8.32
C GLY A 225 -12.73 1.17 -8.31
N CYS A 226 -13.43 1.40 -7.18
CA CYS A 226 -14.58 2.32 -7.12
C CYS A 226 -14.40 3.43 -6.08
N SER A 227 -13.85 3.09 -4.94
CA SER A 227 -13.60 3.92 -3.75
C SER A 227 -14.81 4.64 -3.14
N ASN A 228 -15.45 5.62 -3.79
CA ASN A 228 -16.53 6.41 -3.19
C ASN A 228 -17.91 6.22 -3.86
N GLY A 229 -18.01 5.40 -4.89
CA GLY A 229 -19.27 5.10 -5.56
C GLY A 229 -19.81 6.18 -6.51
N GLU A 230 -19.26 7.40 -6.52
CA GLU A 230 -19.68 8.45 -7.45
C GLU A 230 -19.47 8.04 -8.92
N PRO A 231 -18.37 7.38 -9.30
CA PRO A 231 -18.20 6.87 -10.66
C PRO A 231 -19.36 5.98 -11.16
N LEU A 232 -20.03 5.28 -10.25
CA LEU A 232 -21.23 4.52 -10.59
C LEU A 232 -22.42 5.46 -10.91
N LEU A 233 -22.56 6.54 -10.17
CA LEU A 233 -23.62 7.55 -10.44
C LEU A 233 -23.39 8.24 -11.80
N GLU A 234 -22.14 8.59 -12.12
CA GLU A 234 -21.75 9.11 -13.44
C GLU A 234 -22.14 8.14 -14.57
N PHE A 235 -21.76 6.87 -14.41
CA PHE A 235 -22.11 5.83 -15.38
C PHE A 235 -23.63 5.68 -15.56
N LEU A 236 -24.38 5.60 -14.46
CA LEU A 236 -25.82 5.45 -14.49
C LEU A 236 -26.50 6.67 -15.10
N HIS A 237 -26.01 7.88 -14.79
CA HIS A 237 -26.56 9.11 -15.38
C HIS A 237 -26.29 9.17 -16.89
N ALA A 238 -25.04 8.97 -17.30
CA ALA A 238 -24.67 8.98 -18.72
C ALA A 238 -25.45 7.93 -19.54
N ARG A 239 -25.80 6.79 -18.94
CA ARG A 239 -26.49 5.68 -19.60
C ARG A 239 -28.00 5.81 -19.57
N LEU A 240 -28.59 6.22 -18.45
CA LEU A 240 -30.03 6.12 -18.14
C LEU A 240 -30.70 7.46 -17.88
N GLY A 241 -29.95 8.57 -17.79
CA GLY A 241 -30.49 9.89 -17.55
C GLY A 241 -31.15 10.06 -16.16
N ILE A 242 -30.51 9.52 -15.09
CA ILE A 242 -31.04 9.55 -13.72
C ILE A 242 -30.93 10.95 -13.06
N ALA A 243 -31.38 12.02 -13.74
CA ALA A 243 -31.19 13.40 -13.28
C ALA A 243 -31.77 13.67 -11.87
N THR A 244 -32.85 13.01 -11.47
CA THR A 244 -33.42 13.17 -10.12
C THR A 244 -32.48 12.60 -9.05
N LEU A 245 -31.91 11.43 -9.26
CA LEU A 245 -30.94 10.82 -8.34
C LEU A 245 -29.64 11.64 -8.34
N ALA A 246 -29.20 12.12 -9.50
CA ALA A 246 -28.04 12.99 -9.64
C ALA A 246 -28.20 14.29 -8.82
N ARG A 247 -29.35 14.95 -8.89
CA ARG A 247 -29.65 16.14 -8.04
C ARG A 247 -29.68 15.78 -6.55
N TRP A 248 -30.32 14.67 -6.20
CA TRP A 248 -30.40 14.22 -4.80
C TRP A 248 -29.03 13.87 -4.21
N SER A 249 -28.10 13.38 -5.02
CA SER A 249 -26.75 13.03 -4.57
C SER A 249 -25.92 14.25 -4.14
N GLY A 250 -26.29 15.46 -4.59
CA GLY A 250 -25.54 16.69 -4.31
C GLY A 250 -24.19 16.79 -5.03
N VAL A 251 -23.89 15.88 -5.96
CA VAL A 251 -22.63 15.91 -6.73
C VAL A 251 -22.68 17.09 -7.72
N PRO A 252 -21.76 18.06 -7.62
CA PRO A 252 -21.81 19.28 -8.44
C PRO A 252 -21.76 18.99 -9.94
N GLY A 253 -22.72 19.51 -10.69
CA GLY A 253 -22.80 19.41 -12.17
C GLY A 253 -23.11 18.00 -12.70
N LEU A 254 -23.42 17.01 -11.84
CA LEU A 254 -23.78 15.66 -12.30
C LEU A 254 -25.13 15.66 -13.00
N ALA A 255 -26.11 16.38 -12.46
CA ALA A 255 -27.46 16.42 -13.03
C ALA A 255 -27.53 17.09 -14.40
N GLU A 256 -26.62 17.99 -14.69
CA GLU A 256 -26.46 18.75 -15.94
C GLU A 256 -25.53 18.02 -16.93
N ALA A 257 -24.87 16.93 -16.51
CA ALA A 257 -23.98 16.17 -17.37
C ALA A 257 -24.75 15.51 -18.52
N PRO A 258 -24.18 15.40 -19.72
CA PRO A 258 -24.87 14.86 -20.89
C PRO A 258 -25.23 13.39 -20.75
N VAL A 259 -26.46 13.04 -21.14
CA VAL A 259 -26.91 11.65 -21.27
C VAL A 259 -26.47 11.15 -22.65
N THR A 260 -25.39 10.40 -22.70
CA THR A 260 -24.75 9.96 -23.95
C THR A 260 -25.24 8.60 -24.44
N GLY A 261 -25.88 7.81 -23.57
CA GLY A 261 -26.21 6.41 -23.83
C GLY A 261 -25.00 5.48 -23.96
N ARG A 262 -23.80 5.99 -23.81
CA ARG A 262 -22.54 5.25 -23.92
C ARG A 262 -22.21 4.50 -22.64
N TRP A 263 -21.27 3.56 -22.75
CA TRP A 263 -20.80 2.76 -21.60
C TRP A 263 -20.08 3.63 -20.56
N LEU A 264 -19.24 4.56 -21.00
CA LEU A 264 -18.53 5.51 -20.13
C LEU A 264 -18.84 6.94 -20.60
N PRO A 265 -18.92 7.91 -19.65
CA PRO A 265 -18.96 9.34 -19.97
C PRO A 265 -17.71 9.76 -20.75
N GLU A 266 -17.81 10.89 -21.46
CA GLU A 266 -16.64 11.47 -22.14
C GLU A 266 -15.75 12.25 -21.16
N GLY A 267 -14.46 12.37 -21.49
CA GLY A 267 -13.49 13.14 -20.72
C GLY A 267 -13.05 12.47 -19.42
N ILE A 268 -12.63 13.31 -18.47
CA ILE A 268 -12.15 12.87 -17.14
C ILE A 268 -13.32 12.79 -16.14
N TRP A 269 -14.26 11.92 -16.42
CA TRP A 269 -15.50 11.76 -15.65
C TRP A 269 -15.28 11.47 -14.15
N TRP A 270 -14.18 10.81 -13.77
CA TRP A 270 -13.81 10.56 -12.36
C TRP A 270 -13.34 11.83 -11.62
N TRP A 271 -13.09 12.93 -12.31
CA TRP A 271 -12.66 14.20 -11.69
C TRP A 271 -13.71 14.76 -10.75
N ARG A 272 -14.98 14.70 -11.15
CA ARG A 272 -16.11 15.18 -10.36
C ARG A 272 -16.23 14.43 -9.04
N ALA A 273 -15.92 13.14 -9.02
CA ALA A 273 -15.89 12.28 -7.83
C ALA A 273 -14.98 12.82 -6.72
N SER A 274 -13.94 13.56 -7.06
CA SER A 274 -13.03 14.19 -6.10
C SER A 274 -13.40 15.64 -5.73
N ARG A 275 -14.57 16.14 -6.15
CA ARG A 275 -15.03 17.52 -5.96
C ARG A 275 -16.41 17.59 -5.32
N ILE A 276 -16.79 16.58 -4.56
CA ILE A 276 -18.13 16.47 -3.93
C ILE A 276 -18.26 17.24 -2.63
N ALA A 277 -17.18 17.65 -1.99
CA ALA A 277 -17.18 18.42 -0.76
C ALA A 277 -16.90 19.89 -1.03
N THR A 278 -17.57 20.75 -0.27
CA THR A 278 -17.32 22.20 -0.25
C THR A 278 -16.90 22.63 1.14
N ASP A 279 -16.03 23.62 1.21
CA ASP A 279 -15.60 24.25 2.47
C ASP A 279 -15.90 25.75 2.42
N ILE A 280 -16.05 26.33 3.60
CA ILE A 280 -16.21 27.78 3.78
C ILE A 280 -14.97 28.27 4.51
N SER A 281 -14.15 29.07 3.84
CA SER A 281 -12.99 29.71 4.45
C SER A 281 -13.41 30.65 5.58
N LEU A 282 -12.48 30.93 6.51
CA LEU A 282 -12.71 31.90 7.61
C LEU A 282 -13.18 33.28 7.11
N GLY A 283 -12.91 33.64 5.86
CA GLY A 283 -13.40 34.87 5.20
C GLY A 283 -14.76 34.71 4.52
N GLY A 284 -15.51 33.63 4.74
CA GLY A 284 -16.84 33.37 4.19
C GLY A 284 -16.88 32.99 2.71
N ARG A 285 -15.71 32.71 2.08
CA ARG A 285 -15.66 32.26 0.69
C ARG A 285 -15.90 30.75 0.62
N SER A 286 -16.91 30.36 -0.15
CA SER A 286 -17.12 28.93 -0.48
C SER A 286 -16.13 28.50 -1.55
N GLY A 287 -15.51 27.33 -1.33
CA GLY A 287 -14.59 26.69 -2.26
C GLY A 287 -14.80 25.17 -2.31
N THR A 288 -14.51 24.56 -3.44
CA THR A 288 -14.56 23.10 -3.57
C THR A 288 -13.29 22.49 -2.99
N LEU A 289 -13.45 21.54 -2.07
CA LEU A 289 -12.33 20.73 -1.56
C LEU A 289 -11.99 19.63 -2.55
N ILE A 290 -10.69 19.38 -2.65
CA ILE A 290 -10.20 18.18 -3.34
C ILE A 290 -10.29 17.02 -2.34
N THR A 291 -11.20 16.07 -2.61
CA THR A 291 -11.39 14.86 -1.82
C THR A 291 -10.85 13.67 -2.59
N GLU A 292 -9.55 13.46 -2.50
CA GLU A 292 -8.89 12.36 -3.20
C GLU A 292 -9.27 11.00 -2.59
N PHE A 293 -9.25 9.99 -3.43
CA PHE A 293 -9.50 8.60 -3.05
C PHE A 293 -8.60 7.67 -3.89
N PRO A 294 -8.35 6.43 -3.45
CA PRO A 294 -7.33 5.58 -4.06
C PRO A 294 -7.46 5.42 -5.58
N THR A 295 -8.66 5.12 -6.09
CA THR A 295 -8.87 4.95 -7.53
C THR A 295 -8.58 6.23 -8.31
N PHE A 296 -8.95 7.39 -7.77
CA PHE A 296 -8.69 8.70 -8.38
C PHE A 296 -7.18 8.91 -8.56
N GLY A 297 -6.38 8.78 -7.49
CA GLY A 297 -4.94 8.98 -7.55
C GLY A 297 -4.25 7.99 -8.52
N PHE A 298 -4.65 6.72 -8.51
CA PHE A 298 -4.10 5.72 -9.44
C PHE A 298 -4.47 5.99 -10.91
N LEU A 299 -5.70 6.45 -11.21
CA LEU A 299 -6.13 6.81 -12.56
C LEU A 299 -5.48 8.12 -13.04
N LEU A 300 -5.36 9.11 -12.16
CA LEU A 300 -4.66 10.36 -12.43
C LEU A 300 -3.19 10.10 -12.76
N GLY A 301 -2.62 9.09 -12.12
CA GLY A 301 -1.26 8.67 -12.38
C GLY A 301 -0.22 9.47 -11.60
N ASP A 302 -0.57 9.92 -10.41
CA ASP A 302 0.34 10.57 -9.47
C ASP A 302 1.01 9.54 -8.58
N LEU A 303 2.33 9.38 -8.72
CA LEU A 303 3.14 8.53 -7.84
C LEU A 303 3.53 9.31 -6.57
N HIS A 304 2.54 9.93 -5.94
CA HIS A 304 2.73 10.83 -4.81
C HIS A 304 2.84 10.07 -3.46
N PRO A 305 3.52 10.62 -2.45
CA PRO A 305 3.68 9.99 -1.14
C PRO A 305 2.41 9.49 -0.48
N HIS A 306 1.32 10.26 -0.51
CA HIS A 306 0.05 9.83 0.09
C HIS A 306 -0.55 8.59 -0.62
N LEU A 307 -0.37 8.46 -1.93
CA LEU A 307 -0.78 7.27 -2.67
C LEU A 307 0.12 6.06 -2.36
N MET A 308 1.44 6.31 -2.29
CA MET A 308 2.42 5.29 -1.90
C MET A 308 2.29 4.85 -0.45
N GLY A 309 1.70 5.67 0.43
CA GLY A 309 1.40 5.38 1.82
C GLY A 309 0.27 4.36 2.03
N LEU A 310 -0.68 4.24 1.08
CA LEU A 310 -1.87 3.40 1.24
C LEU A 310 -1.59 1.94 1.65
N PRO A 311 -0.64 1.20 1.04
CA PRO A 311 -0.33 -0.16 1.50
C PRO A 311 0.27 -0.21 2.91
N PHE A 312 0.93 0.86 3.37
CA PHE A 312 1.45 0.96 4.74
C PHE A 312 0.35 1.25 5.74
N LEU A 313 -0.65 2.06 5.40
CA LEU A 313 -1.87 2.22 6.20
C LEU A 313 -2.60 0.89 6.34
N ALA A 314 -2.79 0.15 5.26
CA ALA A 314 -3.39 -1.18 5.30
C ALA A 314 -2.58 -2.16 6.17
N LEU A 315 -1.24 -2.10 6.10
CA LEU A 315 -0.35 -2.88 6.97
C LEU A 315 -0.52 -2.48 8.45
N GLY A 316 -0.60 -1.17 8.74
CA GLY A 316 -0.86 -0.65 10.10
C GLY A 316 -2.18 -1.17 10.68
N VAL A 317 -3.25 -1.17 9.88
CA VAL A 317 -4.55 -1.77 10.26
C VAL A 317 -4.41 -3.27 10.54
N ALA A 318 -3.72 -4.01 9.67
CA ALA A 318 -3.50 -5.44 9.86
C ALA A 318 -2.72 -5.75 11.14
N VAL A 319 -1.67 -4.96 11.44
CA VAL A 319 -0.88 -5.07 12.69
C VAL A 319 -1.76 -4.75 13.91
N ALA A 320 -2.57 -3.71 13.85
CA ALA A 320 -3.50 -3.35 14.93
C ALA A 320 -4.49 -4.49 15.24
N ILE A 321 -5.06 -5.12 14.21
CA ILE A 321 -5.96 -6.28 14.35
C ILE A 321 -5.22 -7.48 14.98
N GLU A 322 -3.99 -7.75 14.55
CA GLU A 322 -3.16 -8.82 15.14
C GLU A 322 -2.88 -8.55 16.62
N LEU A 323 -2.50 -7.34 16.98
CA LEU A 323 -2.25 -6.94 18.38
C LEU A 323 -3.51 -7.01 19.25
N LEU A 324 -4.64 -6.60 18.72
CA LEU A 324 -5.94 -6.77 19.38
C LEU A 324 -6.23 -8.24 19.68
N ALA A 325 -6.01 -9.13 18.69
CA ALA A 325 -6.23 -10.56 18.85
C ALA A 325 -5.29 -11.17 19.89
N ARG A 326 -3.99 -10.84 19.84
CA ARG A 326 -2.99 -11.28 20.84
C ARG A 326 -3.31 -10.82 22.24
N SER A 327 -3.64 -9.53 22.40
CA SER A 327 -3.89 -8.91 23.68
C SER A 327 -5.14 -9.49 24.37
N ARG A 328 -6.19 -9.80 23.59
CA ARG A 328 -7.41 -10.48 24.08
C ARG A 328 -7.13 -11.88 24.64
N GLN A 329 -6.05 -12.51 24.22
CA GLN A 329 -5.63 -13.84 24.70
C GLN A 329 -4.58 -13.74 25.83
N GLY A 330 -4.28 -12.55 26.33
CA GLY A 330 -3.24 -12.32 27.35
C GLY A 330 -1.80 -12.39 26.81
N GLY A 331 -1.64 -12.47 25.49
CA GLY A 331 -0.33 -12.50 24.87
C GLY A 331 0.39 -11.15 24.95
N ARG A 332 1.73 -11.21 25.10
CA ARG A 332 2.57 -10.01 25.11
C ARG A 332 2.83 -9.53 23.67
N PRO A 333 2.71 -8.22 23.38
CA PRO A 333 2.86 -7.67 22.04
C PRO A 333 4.33 -7.51 21.59
N HIS A 334 5.30 -7.54 22.52
CA HIS A 334 6.67 -7.09 22.27
C HIS A 334 7.33 -7.73 21.03
N ALA A 335 7.21 -9.05 20.86
CA ALA A 335 7.79 -9.70 19.69
C ALA A 335 7.12 -9.27 18.37
N ALA A 336 5.80 -9.08 18.37
CA ALA A 336 5.09 -8.60 17.18
C ALA A 336 5.43 -7.14 16.89
N LEU A 337 5.50 -6.28 17.91
CA LEU A 337 5.91 -4.88 17.75
C LEU A 337 7.35 -4.79 17.25
N ALA A 338 8.29 -5.57 17.80
CA ALA A 338 9.67 -5.60 17.33
C ALA A 338 9.77 -5.96 15.84
N LEU A 339 8.96 -6.92 15.37
CA LEU A 339 8.90 -7.29 13.95
C LEU A 339 8.22 -6.24 13.09
N ALA A 340 7.30 -5.45 13.65
CA ALA A 340 6.55 -4.41 12.95
C ALA A 340 7.29 -3.05 12.92
N VAL A 341 8.26 -2.80 13.81
CA VAL A 341 8.98 -1.51 13.91
C VAL A 341 9.59 -1.09 12.58
N LEU A 342 10.29 -1.99 11.91
CA LEU A 342 10.93 -1.67 10.64
C LEU A 342 9.93 -1.26 9.55
N PRO A 343 8.91 -2.09 9.20
CA PRO A 343 8.01 -1.72 8.11
C PRO A 343 7.11 -0.54 8.46
N LEU A 344 6.69 -0.39 9.70
CA LEU A 344 5.87 0.76 10.12
C LEU A 344 6.72 2.05 10.26
N GLY A 345 7.95 1.95 10.72
CA GLY A 345 8.90 3.08 10.70
C GLY A 345 9.23 3.53 9.29
N TYR A 346 9.35 2.57 8.35
CA TYR A 346 9.54 2.89 6.94
C TYR A 346 8.35 3.67 6.34
N ALA A 347 7.13 3.48 6.84
CA ALA A 347 5.97 4.28 6.44
C ALA A 347 6.22 5.78 6.62
N GLY A 348 6.95 6.19 7.68
CA GLY A 348 7.34 7.58 7.90
C GLY A 348 8.30 8.14 6.83
N MET A 349 9.10 7.30 6.17
CA MET A 349 9.92 7.69 5.02
C MET A 349 9.10 7.81 3.73
N VAL A 350 7.93 7.18 3.66
CA VAL A 350 7.01 7.21 2.52
C VAL A 350 6.05 8.38 2.64
N ASN A 351 5.38 8.50 3.79
CA ASN A 351 4.50 9.61 4.15
C ASN A 351 4.46 9.76 5.68
N THR A 352 5.12 10.77 6.21
CA THR A 352 5.22 10.99 7.66
C THR A 352 3.85 11.23 8.30
N TRP A 353 2.87 11.78 7.58
CA TRP A 353 1.53 12.04 8.09
C TRP A 353 0.74 10.77 8.45
N ASP A 354 1.08 9.63 7.85
CA ASP A 354 0.44 8.35 8.16
C ASP A 354 0.92 7.77 9.49
N LEU A 355 2.14 8.10 9.92
CA LEU A 355 2.76 7.48 11.09
C LEU A 355 2.02 7.75 12.41
N PRO A 356 1.59 8.99 12.74
CA PRO A 356 0.78 9.25 13.93
C PRO A 356 -0.54 8.44 13.94
N VAL A 357 -1.18 8.32 12.78
CA VAL A 357 -2.44 7.56 12.61
C VAL A 357 -2.19 6.08 12.88
N ILE A 358 -1.13 5.51 12.32
CA ILE A 358 -0.75 4.10 12.53
C ILE A 358 -0.43 3.85 14.01
N ILE A 359 0.35 4.71 14.67
CA ILE A 359 0.72 4.59 16.08
C ILE A 359 -0.53 4.65 16.96
N ALA A 360 -1.41 5.64 16.74
CA ALA A 360 -2.66 5.79 17.49
C ALA A 360 -3.55 4.55 17.34
N LEU A 361 -3.72 4.04 16.12
CA LEU A 361 -4.51 2.85 15.84
C LEU A 361 -3.97 1.61 16.56
N ILE A 362 -2.66 1.41 16.54
CA ILE A 362 -1.98 0.30 17.21
C ILE A 362 -2.15 0.41 18.74
N GLY A 363 -1.96 1.60 19.31
CA GLY A 363 -2.13 1.86 20.74
C GLY A 363 -3.56 1.58 21.20
N VAL A 364 -4.55 2.09 20.48
CA VAL A 364 -5.98 1.85 20.76
C VAL A 364 -6.32 0.36 20.65
N ALA A 365 -5.88 -0.31 19.61
CA ALA A 365 -6.16 -1.74 19.40
C ALA A 365 -5.56 -2.60 20.52
N TRP A 366 -4.32 -2.31 20.92
CA TRP A 366 -3.68 -2.99 22.05
C TRP A 366 -4.40 -2.70 23.38
N GLY A 367 -4.68 -1.43 23.68
CA GLY A 367 -5.40 -1.02 24.90
C GLY A 367 -6.77 -1.69 25.02
N LEU A 368 -7.56 -1.70 23.92
CA LEU A 368 -8.86 -2.40 23.87
C LEU A 368 -8.72 -3.91 24.10
N GLY A 369 -7.69 -4.53 23.50
CA GLY A 369 -7.41 -5.94 23.71
C GLY A 369 -7.06 -6.28 25.16
N ARG A 370 -6.20 -5.48 25.79
CA ARG A 370 -5.83 -5.62 27.20
C ARG A 370 -7.02 -5.38 28.14
N TRP A 371 -7.82 -4.36 27.87
CA TRP A 371 -9.04 -4.11 28.62
C TRP A 371 -10.00 -5.30 28.55
N ALA A 372 -10.25 -5.83 27.36
CA ALA A 372 -11.10 -7.02 27.19
C ALA A 372 -10.58 -8.24 27.95
N TYR A 373 -9.26 -8.41 28.04
CA TYR A 373 -8.63 -9.50 28.78
C TYR A 373 -8.70 -9.31 30.29
N THR A 374 -8.35 -8.12 30.81
CA THR A 374 -8.23 -7.87 32.23
C THR A 374 -9.56 -7.49 32.89
N ARG A 375 -10.54 -7.03 32.12
CA ARG A 375 -11.80 -6.40 32.59
C ARG A 375 -11.55 -5.26 33.60
N ARG A 376 -10.34 -4.66 33.60
CA ARG A 376 -9.92 -3.58 34.48
C ARG A 376 -9.39 -2.42 33.64
N PRO A 377 -10.23 -1.42 33.32
CA PRO A 377 -9.90 -0.38 32.33
C PRO A 377 -8.63 0.42 32.68
N TRP A 378 -8.42 0.73 33.94
CA TRP A 378 -7.30 1.59 34.38
C TRP A 378 -5.91 0.93 34.22
N ARG A 379 -5.79 -0.38 34.45
CA ARG A 379 -4.52 -1.09 34.28
C ARG A 379 -4.13 -1.17 32.78
N SER A 380 -5.10 -1.29 31.89
CA SER A 380 -4.84 -1.33 30.45
C SER A 380 -4.30 -0.01 29.90
N LEU A 381 -4.78 1.12 30.43
CA LEU A 381 -4.31 2.45 30.02
C LEU A 381 -2.86 2.71 30.46
N LEU A 382 -2.47 2.30 31.66
CA LEU A 382 -1.10 2.44 32.16
C LEU A 382 -0.11 1.58 31.37
N GLU A 383 -0.49 0.34 31.02
CA GLU A 383 0.35 -0.55 30.20
C GLU A 383 0.45 -0.12 28.72
N THR A 384 -0.44 0.77 28.27
CA THR A 384 -0.41 1.33 26.91
C THR A 384 0.51 2.57 26.84
N ALA A 385 0.73 3.23 28.00
CA ALA A 385 1.55 4.44 28.10
C ALA A 385 3.06 4.15 28.34
N LEU A 386 3.41 2.93 28.74
CA LEU A 386 4.77 2.42 28.94
C LEU A 386 5.22 1.55 27.76
#